data_a4b71490301cfa75706d32d503c097de
#
_entry.id   a4b71490301cfa75706d32d503c097de
#
_cell.length_a   1.000
_cell.length_b   1.000
_cell.length_c   1.000
_cell.angle_alpha   90.00
_cell.angle_beta   90.00
_cell.angle_gamma   90.00
#
_symmetry.space_group_name_H-M   'P 1'
#
loop_
_entity.id
_entity.type
_entity.pdbx_description
1 polymer ?
#
loop_
_entity_poly.entity_id
_entity_poly.type
_entity_poly.pdbx_seq_one_letter_code
_entity_poly.pdbx_strand_id
1 'polypeptide(L)'
;MYGVEENLNDPEVIDWFKSQSNFTDSIMNRLSKTQYLYDKMSAYAEKQNGSISNFSYQKDGSFFYIEQKQLDSPGKLNYRQSENAKERLIFDPSTYEKNHFINEFKASWDLSKIVISVSATGSDRSNLIIYDLETKQILPPVITNSNPSLVGKITWLPDSSGFIYVYIPHFDFKNISYLNNTKAVLYSIGTPPNVFQEVFSKEHNPTIPFKKEDYPIISILSKDSKYVFGTIGGVSDFKDTYYSPISNNGDYSNLKWKLLFSKDQKIAQFDVHDNYLIYSTAKNASSFKICRTSILNPD
;
A
#
# COMPACT_ATOMS: atom_id res chain seq x y z
N MET A 1 8.10 30.42 9.89
CA MET A 1 9.09 30.64 8.82
C MET A 1 10.32 29.82 9.18
N TYR A 2 10.36 28.54 8.81
CA TYR A 2 11.55 27.69 8.84
C TYR A 2 11.53 26.86 7.56
N GLY A 3 12.12 27.45 6.50
CA GLY A 3 12.46 26.76 5.27
C GLY A 3 13.96 26.67 5.23
N VAL A 4 14.53 25.82 6.05
CA VAL A 4 15.89 25.35 5.86
C VAL A 4 15.72 24.00 5.17
N GLU A 5 16.27 23.85 3.97
CA GLU A 5 16.55 22.54 3.40
C GLU A 5 17.55 21.89 4.36
N GLU A 6 17.03 21.14 5.34
CA GLU A 6 17.86 20.48 6.33
C GLU A 6 18.67 19.40 5.60
N ASN A 7 19.94 19.66 5.43
CA ASN A 7 20.88 18.66 4.98
C ASN A 7 21.08 17.64 6.11
N LEU A 8 20.31 16.57 6.10
CA LEU A 8 20.38 15.51 7.11
C LEU A 8 21.77 14.83 7.20
N ASN A 9 22.66 15.10 6.25
CA ASN A 9 24.06 14.65 6.27
C ASN A 9 25.02 15.70 6.82
N ASP A 10 24.53 16.87 7.25
CA ASP A 10 25.33 17.91 7.87
C ASP A 10 25.85 17.39 9.22
N PRO A 11 27.18 17.42 9.47
CA PRO A 11 27.76 16.98 10.73
C PRO A 11 27.16 17.66 11.97
N GLU A 12 26.84 18.95 11.91
CA GLU A 12 26.23 19.68 13.01
C GLU A 12 24.80 19.15 13.31
N VAL A 13 24.03 18.86 12.29
CA VAL A 13 22.69 18.27 12.42
C VAL A 13 22.78 16.87 13.00
N ILE A 14 23.72 16.05 12.53
CA ILE A 14 23.96 14.70 13.06
C ILE A 14 24.37 14.76 14.54
N ASP A 15 25.28 15.65 14.90
CA ASP A 15 25.74 15.79 16.27
C ASP A 15 24.65 16.33 17.20
N TRP A 16 23.78 17.22 16.68
CA TRP A 16 22.61 17.66 17.41
C TRP A 16 21.65 16.49 17.69
N PHE A 17 21.32 15.68 16.71
CA PHE A 17 20.48 14.48 16.89
C PHE A 17 21.08 13.51 17.91
N LYS A 18 22.39 13.23 17.82
CA LYS A 18 23.08 12.39 18.80
C LYS A 18 22.99 12.96 20.21
N SER A 19 23.18 14.29 20.35
CA SER A 19 23.08 14.97 21.65
C SER A 19 21.67 14.85 22.24
N GLN A 20 20.60 15.03 21.41
CA GLN A 20 19.21 14.86 21.83
C GLN A 20 18.93 13.40 22.24
N SER A 21 19.43 12.43 21.47
CA SER A 21 19.30 11.00 21.80
C SER A 21 19.95 10.68 23.14
N ASN A 22 21.20 11.09 23.33
CA ASN A 22 21.94 10.88 24.58
C ASN A 22 21.25 11.55 25.78
N PHE A 23 20.72 12.77 25.60
CA PHE A 23 19.94 13.45 26.61
C PHE A 23 18.69 12.66 26.98
N THR A 24 17.93 12.20 25.99
CA THR A 24 16.72 11.39 26.19
C THR A 24 17.06 10.11 26.94
N ASP A 25 18.09 9.39 26.51
CA ASP A 25 18.54 8.17 27.18
C ASP A 25 18.95 8.43 28.64
N SER A 26 19.60 9.56 28.91
CA SER A 26 19.98 9.95 30.27
C SER A 26 18.78 10.18 31.18
N ILE A 27 17.66 10.70 30.65
CA ILE A 27 16.41 10.89 31.37
C ILE A 27 15.69 9.54 31.56
N MET A 28 15.54 8.77 30.46
CA MET A 28 14.84 7.49 30.49
C MET A 28 15.50 6.49 31.45
N ASN A 29 16.81 6.44 31.47
CA ASN A 29 17.58 5.55 32.38
C ASN A 29 17.44 5.93 33.87
N ARG A 30 17.04 7.18 34.18
CA ARG A 30 16.77 7.62 35.56
C ARG A 30 15.35 7.30 36.04
N LEU A 31 14.45 6.95 35.12
CA LEU A 31 13.09 6.61 35.49
C LEU A 31 13.06 5.21 36.14
N SER A 32 12.77 5.16 37.42
CA SER A 32 12.83 3.93 38.24
C SER A 32 11.95 2.77 37.75
N LYS A 33 10.97 3.05 36.88
CA LYS A 33 10.06 2.04 36.34
C LYS A 33 10.37 1.58 34.91
N THR A 34 11.40 2.14 34.26
CA THR A 34 11.72 1.79 32.87
C THR A 34 12.03 0.31 32.72
N GLN A 35 12.90 -0.23 33.59
CA GLN A 35 13.23 -1.66 33.58
C GLN A 35 12.02 -2.54 33.87
N TYR A 36 11.21 -2.16 34.84
CA TYR A 36 9.97 -2.89 35.16
C TYR A 36 9.01 -2.95 33.96
N LEU A 37 8.83 -1.82 33.24
CA LEU A 37 7.98 -1.78 32.04
C LEU A 37 8.58 -2.65 30.93
N TYR A 38 9.88 -2.55 30.71
CA TYR A 38 10.58 -3.39 29.73
C TYR A 38 10.39 -4.88 30.02
N ASP A 39 10.62 -5.31 31.27
CA ASP A 39 10.45 -6.71 31.68
C ASP A 39 8.99 -7.18 31.50
N LYS A 40 8.02 -6.32 31.84
CA LYS A 40 6.61 -6.63 31.62
C LYS A 40 6.24 -6.75 30.14
N MET A 41 6.70 -5.81 29.30
CA MET A 41 6.44 -5.85 27.85
C MET A 41 7.09 -7.09 27.21
N SER A 42 8.34 -7.41 27.58
CA SER A 42 9.05 -8.61 27.13
C SER A 42 8.29 -9.88 27.54
N ALA A 43 7.88 -9.98 28.81
CA ALA A 43 7.09 -11.13 29.29
C ALA A 43 5.72 -11.27 28.61
N TYR A 44 5.11 -10.19 28.16
CA TYR A 44 3.89 -10.26 27.31
C TYR A 44 4.22 -10.68 25.88
N ALA A 45 5.30 -10.14 25.30
CA ALA A 45 5.74 -10.51 23.96
C ALA A 45 6.10 -12.00 23.87
N GLU A 46 6.79 -12.54 24.87
CA GLU A 46 7.14 -13.98 24.96
C GLU A 46 5.91 -14.90 25.05
N LYS A 47 4.79 -14.40 25.56
CA LYS A 47 3.54 -15.15 25.62
C LYS A 47 2.73 -15.14 24.31
N GLN A 48 3.12 -14.29 23.38
CA GLN A 48 2.46 -14.27 22.07
C GLN A 48 2.97 -15.46 21.23
N ASN A 49 2.05 -16.36 20.90
CA ASN A 49 2.30 -17.52 20.04
C ASN A 49 2.35 -17.12 18.54
N GLY A 50 2.91 -15.97 18.22
CA GLY A 50 2.94 -15.41 16.88
C GLY A 50 1.83 -14.39 16.61
N SER A 51 1.77 -13.90 15.39
CA SER A 51 0.76 -12.95 14.91
C SER A 51 0.25 -13.34 13.54
N ILE A 52 -1.01 -12.98 13.28
CA ILE A 52 -1.64 -13.10 11.97
C ILE A 52 -2.05 -11.71 11.51
N SER A 53 -1.71 -11.36 10.28
CA SER A 53 -1.94 -10.03 9.72
C SER A 53 -2.29 -10.09 8.24
N ASN A 54 -2.66 -8.96 7.66
CA ASN A 54 -2.89 -8.78 6.23
C ASN A 54 -3.88 -9.80 5.63
N PHE A 55 -5.04 -9.95 6.26
CA PHE A 55 -6.09 -10.80 5.72
C PHE A 55 -6.63 -10.30 4.39
N SER A 56 -6.71 -11.19 3.40
CA SER A 56 -7.31 -10.93 2.09
C SER A 56 -8.36 -12.01 1.79
N TYR A 57 -9.62 -11.70 2.08
CA TYR A 57 -10.75 -12.57 1.77
C TYR A 57 -11.09 -12.52 0.29
N GLN A 58 -11.45 -13.69 -0.28
CA GLN A 58 -11.89 -13.85 -1.65
C GLN A 58 -13.40 -14.08 -1.70
N LYS A 59 -14.02 -13.86 -2.87
CA LYS A 59 -15.47 -14.02 -3.04
C LYS A 59 -15.96 -15.46 -2.79
N ASP A 60 -15.11 -16.46 -2.97
CA ASP A 60 -15.42 -17.88 -2.75
C ASP A 60 -15.29 -18.32 -1.28
N GLY A 61 -14.99 -17.38 -0.37
CA GLY A 61 -14.79 -17.63 1.05
C GLY A 61 -13.38 -18.09 1.43
N SER A 62 -12.50 -18.28 0.46
CA SER A 62 -11.08 -18.53 0.71
C SER A 62 -10.36 -17.25 1.14
N PHE A 63 -9.18 -17.38 1.73
CA PHE A 63 -8.42 -16.21 2.18
C PHE A 63 -6.92 -16.47 2.24
N PHE A 64 -6.19 -15.38 2.04
CA PHE A 64 -4.76 -15.30 2.26
C PHE A 64 -4.47 -14.48 3.51
N TYR A 65 -3.35 -14.77 4.17
CA TYR A 65 -2.90 -14.04 5.36
C TYR A 65 -1.41 -14.24 5.59
N ILE A 66 -0.80 -13.31 6.32
CA ILE A 66 0.57 -13.44 6.78
C ILE A 66 0.56 -13.98 8.21
N GLU A 67 1.25 -15.09 8.45
CA GLU A 67 1.45 -15.66 9.78
C GLU A 67 2.93 -15.58 10.17
N GLN A 68 3.19 -15.01 11.32
CA GLN A 68 4.49 -14.99 11.96
C GLN A 68 4.43 -15.85 13.23
N LYS A 69 5.04 -17.03 13.19
CA LYS A 69 4.96 -18.01 14.33
C LYS A 69 5.90 -17.65 15.48
N GLN A 70 7.00 -16.95 15.21
CA GLN A 70 7.98 -16.50 16.20
C GLN A 70 8.32 -15.04 15.89
N LEU A 71 8.52 -14.25 16.94
CA LEU A 71 8.81 -12.82 16.80
C LEU A 71 10.06 -12.53 15.95
N ASP A 72 11.05 -13.42 16.00
CA ASP A 72 12.32 -13.28 15.28
C ASP A 72 12.30 -13.90 13.88
N SER A 73 11.20 -14.51 13.46
CA SER A 73 11.07 -15.09 12.12
C SER A 73 10.24 -14.18 11.21
N PRO A 74 10.55 -14.11 9.91
CA PRO A 74 9.70 -13.37 8.98
C PRO A 74 8.33 -14.04 8.85
N GLY A 75 7.27 -13.22 8.74
CA GLY A 75 5.92 -13.70 8.46
C GLY A 75 5.85 -14.39 7.09
N LYS A 76 5.12 -15.50 7.01
CA LYS A 76 4.93 -16.30 5.80
C LYS A 76 3.53 -16.09 5.25
N LEU A 77 3.41 -16.03 3.92
CA LEU A 77 2.13 -15.94 3.25
C LEU A 77 1.47 -17.32 3.19
N ASN A 78 0.31 -17.43 3.78
CA ASN A 78 -0.49 -18.64 3.85
C ASN A 78 -1.86 -18.45 3.16
N TYR A 79 -2.48 -19.56 2.83
CA TYR A 79 -3.80 -19.65 2.21
C TYR A 79 -4.65 -20.70 2.92
N ARG A 80 -5.94 -20.42 3.05
CA ARG A 80 -6.97 -21.40 3.42
C ARG A 80 -8.17 -21.29 2.49
N GLN A 81 -8.71 -22.43 2.10
CA GLN A 81 -9.93 -22.51 1.28
C GLN A 81 -11.18 -22.11 2.08
N SER A 82 -11.16 -22.27 3.40
CA SER A 82 -12.17 -21.89 4.36
C SER A 82 -11.55 -21.85 5.75
N GLU A 83 -12.27 -21.34 6.75
CA GLU A 83 -11.78 -21.25 8.14
C GLU A 83 -11.31 -22.60 8.70
N ASN A 84 -11.99 -23.69 8.36
CA ASN A 84 -11.68 -25.04 8.83
C ASN A 84 -10.79 -25.84 7.88
N ALA A 85 -10.40 -25.25 6.74
CA ALA A 85 -9.53 -25.94 5.79
C ALA A 85 -8.07 -25.96 6.26
N LYS A 86 -7.33 -27.00 5.81
CA LYS A 86 -5.90 -27.09 6.08
C LYS A 86 -5.16 -25.89 5.49
N GLU A 87 -4.27 -25.31 6.28
CA GLU A 87 -3.35 -24.28 5.85
C GLU A 87 -2.41 -24.75 4.75
N ARG A 88 -2.18 -23.90 3.78
CA ARG A 88 -1.22 -24.08 2.71
C ARG A 88 -0.25 -22.93 2.67
N LEU A 89 1.04 -23.19 2.87
CA LEU A 89 2.10 -22.21 2.67
C LEU A 89 2.14 -21.83 1.18
N ILE A 90 2.08 -20.54 0.90
CA ILE A 90 2.19 -19.97 -0.45
C ILE A 90 3.60 -19.47 -0.68
N PHE A 91 4.11 -18.60 0.23
CA PHE A 91 5.41 -17.99 0.04
C PHE A 91 6.12 -17.78 1.39
N ASP A 92 7.39 -18.15 1.43
CA ASP A 92 8.29 -17.89 2.53
C ASP A 92 9.36 -16.89 2.06
N PRO A 93 9.40 -15.67 2.59
CA PRO A 93 10.33 -14.65 2.13
C PRO A 93 11.80 -15.03 2.36
N SER A 94 12.10 -15.92 3.30
CA SER A 94 13.45 -16.44 3.54
C SER A 94 13.99 -17.31 2.38
N THR A 95 13.08 -17.84 1.53
CA THR A 95 13.45 -18.57 0.32
C THR A 95 13.72 -17.68 -0.88
N TYR A 96 13.25 -16.44 -0.84
CA TYR A 96 13.53 -15.43 -1.86
C TYR A 96 14.93 -14.87 -1.65
N GLU A 97 15.16 -14.29 -0.46
CA GLU A 97 16.47 -13.78 -0.08
C GLU A 97 16.54 -13.70 1.46
N LYS A 98 17.75 -13.92 2.00
CA LYS A 98 17.98 -13.90 3.45
C LYS A 98 17.63 -12.53 4.03
N ASN A 99 17.02 -12.52 5.22
CA ASN A 99 16.62 -11.31 5.95
C ASN A 99 15.59 -10.43 5.19
N HIS A 100 14.73 -11.05 4.38
CA HIS A 100 13.60 -10.38 3.75
C HIS A 100 12.29 -10.69 4.48
N PHE A 101 11.34 -9.77 4.36
CA PHE A 101 9.98 -9.89 4.89
C PHE A 101 8.94 -9.39 3.87
N ILE A 102 7.70 -9.82 4.03
CA ILE A 102 6.58 -9.41 3.20
C ILE A 102 5.98 -8.12 3.78
N ASN A 103 5.93 -7.05 2.97
CA ASN A 103 5.26 -5.80 3.34
C ASN A 103 3.75 -5.87 3.04
N GLU A 104 3.43 -6.31 1.83
CA GLU A 104 2.08 -6.35 1.30
C GLU A 104 1.98 -7.44 0.24
N PHE A 105 0.78 -7.90 -0.02
CA PHE A 105 0.48 -8.79 -1.15
C PHE A 105 -0.90 -8.52 -1.71
N LYS A 106 -1.10 -8.85 -2.97
CA LYS A 106 -2.41 -8.79 -3.63
C LYS A 106 -2.57 -9.93 -4.62
N ALA A 107 -3.55 -10.80 -4.37
CA ALA A 107 -3.92 -11.87 -5.29
C ALA A 107 -4.68 -11.29 -6.51
N SER A 108 -4.46 -11.88 -7.69
CA SER A 108 -5.25 -11.62 -8.90
C SER A 108 -6.69 -12.12 -8.73
N TRP A 109 -7.61 -11.55 -9.49
CA TRP A 109 -9.04 -11.88 -9.38
C TRP A 109 -9.35 -13.34 -9.75
N ASP A 110 -8.56 -13.93 -10.63
CA ASP A 110 -8.64 -15.34 -11.05
C ASP A 110 -7.88 -16.29 -10.14
N LEU A 111 -7.21 -15.76 -9.12
CA LEU A 111 -6.37 -16.53 -8.19
C LEU A 111 -5.24 -17.31 -8.88
N SER A 112 -4.80 -16.88 -10.06
CA SER A 112 -3.66 -17.52 -10.74
C SER A 112 -2.31 -16.99 -10.26
N LYS A 113 -2.27 -15.73 -9.80
CA LYS A 113 -1.04 -15.03 -9.41
C LYS A 113 -1.22 -14.20 -8.15
N ILE A 114 -0.11 -13.91 -7.50
CA ILE A 114 -0.03 -12.94 -6.40
C ILE A 114 1.13 -12.00 -6.66
N VAL A 115 0.91 -10.69 -6.57
CA VAL A 115 1.99 -9.72 -6.43
C VAL A 115 2.34 -9.61 -4.96
N ILE A 116 3.62 -9.78 -4.64
CA ILE A 116 4.14 -9.72 -3.27
C ILE A 116 5.21 -8.63 -3.23
N SER A 117 5.05 -7.70 -2.29
CA SER A 117 6.07 -6.69 -1.97
C SER A 117 6.98 -7.24 -0.87
N VAL A 118 8.27 -7.36 -1.16
CA VAL A 118 9.29 -7.87 -0.23
C VAL A 118 10.37 -6.83 -0.01
N SER A 119 10.84 -6.69 1.23
CA SER A 119 11.94 -5.79 1.61
C SER A 119 12.96 -6.51 2.47
N ALA A 120 14.22 -6.09 2.37
CA ALA A 120 15.23 -6.46 3.34
C ALA A 120 14.97 -5.80 4.71
N THR A 121 15.27 -6.49 5.79
CA THR A 121 15.13 -5.95 7.14
C THR A 121 15.94 -4.66 7.29
N GLY A 122 15.30 -3.59 7.76
CA GLY A 122 15.90 -2.28 7.91
C GLY A 122 16.01 -1.45 6.62
N SER A 123 15.35 -1.90 5.54
CA SER A 123 15.29 -1.18 4.26
C SER A 123 13.87 -0.72 3.95
N ASP A 124 13.73 0.54 3.51
CA ASP A 124 12.49 1.06 2.95
C ASP A 124 12.31 0.72 1.45
N ARG A 125 13.31 0.09 0.83
CA ARG A 125 13.18 -0.41 -0.55
C ARG A 125 12.39 -1.70 -0.57
N SER A 126 11.45 -1.79 -1.48
CA SER A 126 10.75 -3.04 -1.76
C SER A 126 10.89 -3.47 -3.21
N ASN A 127 10.90 -4.77 -3.39
CA ASN A 127 10.78 -5.43 -4.68
C ASN A 127 9.35 -5.95 -4.82
N LEU A 128 8.70 -5.68 -5.96
CA LEU A 128 7.46 -6.36 -6.31
C LEU A 128 7.81 -7.60 -7.12
N ILE A 129 7.47 -8.76 -6.60
CA ILE A 129 7.60 -10.04 -7.27
C ILE A 129 6.22 -10.57 -7.66
N ILE A 130 6.14 -11.25 -8.79
CA ILE A 130 4.92 -11.89 -9.26
C ILE A 130 5.07 -13.38 -9.02
N TYR A 131 4.26 -13.93 -8.12
CA TYR A 131 4.28 -15.33 -7.78
C TYR A 131 3.13 -16.05 -8.47
N ASP A 132 3.45 -17.08 -9.25
CA ASP A 132 2.48 -17.93 -9.93
C ASP A 132 2.03 -19.05 -8.98
N LEU A 133 0.72 -19.15 -8.75
CA LEU A 133 0.14 -20.08 -7.76
C LEU A 133 0.09 -21.52 -8.23
N GLU A 134 0.09 -21.76 -9.54
CA GLU A 134 0.08 -23.11 -10.13
C GLU A 134 1.49 -23.69 -10.16
N THR A 135 2.44 -22.96 -10.78
CA THR A 135 3.83 -23.42 -10.92
C THR A 135 4.65 -23.24 -9.64
N LYS A 136 4.18 -22.41 -8.70
CA LYS A 136 4.86 -22.03 -7.45
C LYS A 136 6.23 -21.37 -7.71
N GLN A 137 6.31 -20.56 -8.75
CA GLN A 137 7.53 -19.88 -9.15
C GLN A 137 7.33 -18.36 -9.18
N ILE A 138 8.42 -17.66 -8.95
CA ILE A 138 8.48 -16.21 -9.18
C ILE A 138 8.65 -15.99 -10.68
N LEU A 139 7.72 -15.26 -11.29
CA LEU A 139 7.79 -14.86 -12.68
C LEU A 139 8.67 -13.61 -12.83
N PRO A 140 9.53 -13.56 -13.86
CA PRO A 140 10.24 -12.33 -14.20
C PRO A 140 9.26 -11.30 -14.82
N PRO A 141 9.58 -10.00 -14.75
CA PRO A 141 10.69 -9.38 -14.05
C PRO A 141 10.38 -9.07 -12.59
N VAL A 142 11.42 -8.70 -11.81
CA VAL A 142 11.26 -8.05 -10.51
C VAL A 142 11.12 -6.53 -10.72
N ILE A 143 10.13 -5.91 -10.11
CA ILE A 143 9.88 -4.46 -10.16
C ILE A 143 10.47 -3.82 -8.91
N THR A 144 11.40 -2.86 -9.08
CA THR A 144 12.20 -2.31 -7.97
C THR A 144 11.86 -0.88 -7.58
N ASN A 145 11.09 -0.17 -8.40
CA ASN A 145 10.79 1.25 -8.21
C ASN A 145 9.38 1.45 -7.61
N SER A 146 9.07 0.75 -6.55
CA SER A 146 7.79 0.85 -5.84
C SER A 146 7.95 0.50 -4.37
N ASN A 147 7.08 1.05 -3.53
CA ASN A 147 6.90 0.63 -2.14
C ASN A 147 5.43 0.80 -1.76
N PRO A 148 4.57 -0.22 -1.99
CA PRO A 148 3.12 -0.13 -1.73
C PRO A 148 2.77 0.05 -0.26
N SER A 149 3.63 -0.36 0.67
CA SER A 149 3.41 -0.15 2.10
C SER A 149 3.64 1.31 2.54
N LEU A 150 4.38 2.08 1.74
CA LEU A 150 4.65 3.48 1.99
C LEU A 150 3.73 4.40 1.18
N VAL A 151 3.60 4.16 -0.12
CA VAL A 151 2.79 4.96 -1.04
C VAL A 151 1.99 4.10 -2.00
N GLY A 152 0.70 4.36 -2.09
CA GLY A 152 -0.18 3.72 -3.05
C GLY A 152 -0.71 2.35 -2.63
N LYS A 153 -1.03 1.55 -3.60
CA LYS A 153 -1.57 0.18 -3.46
C LYS A 153 -1.26 -0.61 -4.73
N ILE A 154 -1.37 -1.93 -4.63
CA ILE A 154 -1.38 -2.83 -5.78
C ILE A 154 -2.85 -3.08 -6.16
N THR A 155 -3.21 -2.83 -7.42
CA THR A 155 -4.57 -3.00 -7.92
C THR A 155 -4.56 -3.80 -9.21
N TRP A 156 -5.08 -5.01 -9.17
CA TRP A 156 -5.20 -5.86 -10.37
C TRP A 156 -6.26 -5.33 -11.34
N LEU A 157 -6.00 -5.47 -12.64
CA LEU A 157 -7.01 -5.30 -13.67
C LEU A 157 -8.09 -6.39 -13.53
N PRO A 158 -9.35 -6.10 -13.94
CA PRO A 158 -10.44 -7.05 -13.84
C PRO A 158 -10.19 -8.42 -14.50
N ASP A 159 -9.45 -8.42 -15.61
CA ASP A 159 -9.08 -9.61 -16.38
C ASP A 159 -7.78 -10.30 -15.90
N SER A 160 -7.17 -9.78 -14.82
CA SER A 160 -5.91 -10.28 -14.28
C SER A 160 -4.70 -10.24 -15.24
N SER A 161 -4.79 -9.51 -16.36
CA SER A 161 -3.70 -9.39 -17.35
C SER A 161 -2.55 -8.49 -16.90
N GLY A 162 -2.78 -7.69 -15.87
CA GLY A 162 -1.81 -6.75 -15.32
C GLY A 162 -2.28 -6.14 -14.02
N PHE A 163 -1.47 -5.26 -13.45
CA PHE A 163 -1.80 -4.54 -12.24
C PHE A 163 -1.26 -3.11 -12.25
N ILE A 164 -1.93 -2.25 -11.52
CA ILE A 164 -1.53 -0.86 -11.32
C ILE A 164 -0.82 -0.76 -9.98
N TYR A 165 0.30 -0.05 -9.98
CA TYR A 165 1.10 0.23 -8.79
C TYR A 165 1.63 1.67 -8.83
N VAL A 166 2.20 2.17 -7.72
CA VAL A 166 2.85 3.47 -7.70
C VAL A 166 4.33 3.31 -8.02
N TYR A 167 4.72 3.90 -9.15
CA TYR A 167 6.11 4.02 -9.60
C TYR A 167 6.77 5.24 -8.96
N ILE A 168 7.96 5.05 -8.41
CA ILE A 168 8.80 6.08 -7.79
C ILE A 168 9.95 6.40 -8.75
N PRO A 169 9.93 7.56 -9.46
CA PRO A 169 10.89 7.84 -10.54
C PRO A 169 12.34 7.90 -10.06
N HIS A 170 12.57 8.47 -8.89
CA HIS A 170 13.91 8.70 -8.33
C HIS A 170 14.01 8.05 -6.94
N PHE A 171 14.16 6.73 -6.93
CA PHE A 171 14.16 5.96 -5.68
C PHE A 171 15.53 6.04 -4.97
N ASP A 172 15.84 7.22 -4.40
CA ASP A 172 17.02 7.48 -3.62
C ASP A 172 16.67 8.05 -2.24
N PHE A 173 16.78 7.23 -1.20
CA PHE A 173 16.46 7.61 0.19
C PHE A 173 17.34 8.72 0.77
N LYS A 174 18.49 9.02 0.15
CA LYS A 174 19.32 10.15 0.55
C LYS A 174 18.72 11.49 0.13
N ASN A 175 17.75 11.45 -0.79
CA ASN A 175 17.02 12.62 -1.25
C ASN A 175 15.66 12.66 -0.58
N ILE A 176 15.39 13.64 0.29
CA ILE A 176 14.11 13.83 0.97
C ILE A 176 12.92 13.96 0.00
N SER A 177 13.19 14.33 -1.24
CA SER A 177 12.18 14.48 -2.30
C SER A 177 11.99 13.22 -3.17
N TYR A 178 12.51 12.06 -2.78
CA TYR A 178 12.44 10.84 -3.59
C TYR A 178 11.01 10.36 -3.89
N LEU A 179 10.03 10.75 -3.06
CA LEU A 179 8.62 10.47 -3.27
C LEU A 179 7.90 11.52 -4.13
N ASN A 180 8.59 12.58 -4.57
CA ASN A 180 7.95 13.59 -5.41
C ASN A 180 7.68 13.05 -6.81
N ASN A 181 6.56 13.51 -7.38
CA ASN A 181 6.12 13.20 -8.75
C ASN A 181 5.97 11.69 -9.00
N THR A 182 5.53 10.94 -8.00
CA THR A 182 5.17 9.53 -8.15
C THR A 182 4.01 9.36 -9.14
N LYS A 183 3.94 8.21 -9.79
CA LYS A 183 2.99 7.92 -10.87
C LYS A 183 2.27 6.60 -10.62
N ALA A 184 0.96 6.57 -10.77
CA ALA A 184 0.26 5.29 -10.91
C ALA A 184 0.47 4.78 -12.33
N VAL A 185 1.04 3.59 -12.45
CA VAL A 185 1.37 2.97 -13.72
C VAL A 185 0.79 1.57 -13.81
N LEU A 186 0.32 1.21 -15.00
CA LEU A 186 -0.13 -0.14 -15.34
C LEU A 186 1.03 -0.94 -15.89
N TYR A 187 1.33 -2.03 -15.24
CA TYR A 187 2.24 -3.07 -15.71
C TYR A 187 1.44 -4.25 -16.28
N SER A 188 1.73 -4.64 -17.51
CA SER A 188 1.16 -5.84 -18.15
C SER A 188 2.06 -7.05 -17.90
N ILE A 189 1.47 -8.17 -17.47
CA ILE A 189 2.23 -9.40 -17.17
C ILE A 189 3.03 -9.85 -18.40
N GLY A 190 4.31 -10.15 -18.18
CA GLY A 190 5.21 -10.64 -19.23
C GLY A 190 5.93 -9.55 -20.03
N THR A 191 5.69 -8.27 -19.75
CA THR A 191 6.45 -7.17 -20.37
C THR A 191 7.72 -6.84 -19.58
N PRO A 192 8.73 -6.16 -20.16
CA PRO A 192 9.86 -5.63 -19.41
C PRO A 192 9.41 -4.63 -18.32
N PRO A 193 10.11 -4.53 -17.17
CA PRO A 193 9.66 -3.75 -16.00
C PRO A 193 9.62 -2.24 -16.23
N ASN A 194 10.30 -1.75 -17.26
CA ASN A 194 10.30 -0.35 -17.69
C ASN A 194 9.26 -0.02 -18.79
N VAL A 195 8.48 -1.02 -19.21
CA VAL A 195 7.38 -0.86 -20.16
C VAL A 195 6.07 -0.85 -19.39
N PHE A 196 5.53 0.32 -19.18
CA PHE A 196 4.27 0.53 -18.46
C PHE A 196 3.45 1.66 -19.07
N GLN A 197 2.15 1.70 -18.80
CA GLN A 197 1.27 2.81 -19.14
C GLN A 197 1.07 3.69 -17.91
N GLU A 198 1.26 5.01 -18.07
CA GLU A 198 0.90 5.96 -17.03
C GLU A 198 -0.63 6.14 -16.98
N VAL A 199 -1.21 6.01 -15.79
CA VAL A 199 -2.67 6.00 -15.57
C VAL A 199 -3.13 7.27 -14.88
N PHE A 200 -2.41 7.66 -13.82
CA PHE A 200 -2.82 8.78 -12.96
C PHE A 200 -1.61 9.41 -12.29
N SER A 201 -1.38 10.68 -12.57
CA SER A 201 -0.29 11.44 -11.97
C SER A 201 -0.45 12.94 -12.25
N LYS A 202 0.39 13.74 -11.61
CA LYS A 202 0.46 15.19 -11.85
C LYS A 202 0.77 15.54 -13.31
N GLU A 203 1.71 14.83 -13.92
CA GLU A 203 2.15 15.12 -15.29
C GLU A 203 1.12 14.66 -16.33
N HIS A 204 0.58 13.47 -16.11
CA HIS A 204 -0.39 12.87 -17.03
C HIS A 204 -1.79 13.53 -16.96
N ASN A 205 -2.15 14.08 -15.80
CA ASN A 205 -3.46 14.68 -15.55
C ASN A 205 -3.32 16.13 -15.05
N PRO A 206 -2.85 17.07 -15.87
CA PRO A 206 -2.47 18.43 -15.43
C PRO A 206 -3.67 19.27 -14.94
N THR A 207 -4.89 18.89 -15.24
CA THR A 207 -6.10 19.55 -14.73
C THR A 207 -6.51 19.10 -13.32
N ILE A 208 -5.91 18.01 -12.82
CA ILE A 208 -6.13 17.51 -11.47
C ILE A 208 -5.10 18.18 -10.55
N PRO A 209 -5.51 18.75 -9.39
CA PRO A 209 -4.67 19.62 -8.56
C PRO A 209 -3.67 18.84 -7.69
N PHE A 210 -2.87 17.96 -8.29
CA PHE A 210 -1.76 17.31 -7.61
C PHE A 210 -0.67 18.31 -7.19
N LYS A 211 -0.20 18.18 -5.98
CA LYS A 211 1.08 18.75 -5.57
C LYS A 211 2.21 17.80 -5.94
N LYS A 212 3.46 18.24 -5.86
CA LYS A 212 4.62 17.40 -6.18
C LYS A 212 4.83 16.26 -5.19
N GLU A 213 4.45 16.48 -3.93
CA GLU A 213 4.54 15.56 -2.81
C GLU A 213 3.35 14.60 -2.68
N ASP A 214 2.27 14.84 -3.43
CA ASP A 214 1.11 13.94 -3.44
C ASP A 214 1.44 12.68 -4.24
N TYR A 215 0.81 11.57 -3.89
CA TYR A 215 0.95 10.32 -4.61
C TYR A 215 -0.41 9.78 -5.08
N PRO A 216 -0.45 9.13 -6.24
CA PRO A 216 -1.69 8.59 -6.78
C PRO A 216 -2.05 7.26 -6.11
N ILE A 217 -3.34 7.05 -5.83
CA ILE A 217 -3.87 5.77 -5.37
C ILE A 217 -4.95 5.34 -6.35
N ILE A 218 -4.76 4.20 -7.02
CA ILE A 218 -5.77 3.62 -7.90
C ILE A 218 -6.50 2.50 -7.19
N SER A 219 -7.81 2.42 -7.41
CA SER A 219 -8.64 1.34 -6.90
C SER A 219 -9.61 0.85 -7.98
N ILE A 220 -9.68 -0.47 -8.13
CA ILE A 220 -10.71 -1.21 -8.86
C ILE A 220 -11.32 -2.14 -7.80
N LEU A 221 -12.59 -1.97 -7.49
CA LEU A 221 -13.20 -2.57 -6.28
C LEU A 221 -13.58 -4.04 -6.46
N SER A 222 -13.80 -4.47 -7.71
CA SER A 222 -14.08 -5.88 -8.03
C SER A 222 -13.71 -6.20 -9.48
N LYS A 223 -13.68 -7.48 -9.84
CA LYS A 223 -13.50 -7.91 -11.23
C LYS A 223 -14.62 -7.43 -12.17
N ASP A 224 -15.79 -7.16 -11.62
CA ASP A 224 -16.97 -6.72 -12.38
C ASP A 224 -17.15 -5.19 -12.31
N SER A 225 -16.14 -4.47 -11.78
CA SER A 225 -16.17 -3.02 -11.68
C SER A 225 -16.29 -2.36 -13.04
N LYS A 226 -17.25 -1.42 -13.16
CA LYS A 226 -17.41 -0.57 -14.35
C LYS A 226 -16.58 0.70 -14.27
N TYR A 227 -16.00 0.99 -13.11
CA TYR A 227 -15.28 2.21 -12.82
C TYR A 227 -13.93 1.93 -12.18
N VAL A 228 -12.97 2.76 -12.51
CA VAL A 228 -11.69 2.89 -11.83
C VAL A 228 -11.70 4.19 -11.03
N PHE A 229 -11.14 4.17 -9.83
CA PHE A 229 -11.06 5.30 -8.92
C PHE A 229 -9.62 5.74 -8.75
N GLY A 230 -9.39 7.06 -8.83
CA GLY A 230 -8.10 7.70 -8.61
C GLY A 230 -8.19 8.66 -7.43
N THR A 231 -7.41 8.44 -6.40
CA THR A 231 -7.40 9.27 -5.19
C THR A 231 -6.06 9.98 -5.09
N ILE A 232 -6.06 11.27 -4.77
CA ILE A 232 -4.85 12.03 -4.45
C ILE A 232 -4.44 11.69 -3.02
N GLY A 233 -3.43 10.84 -2.87
CA GLY A 233 -2.84 10.49 -1.58
C GLY A 233 -1.96 11.61 -1.02
N GLY A 234 -1.76 11.62 0.29
CA GLY A 234 -0.97 12.62 0.99
C GLY A 234 -1.24 12.55 2.49
N VAL A 235 -0.75 13.53 3.24
CA VAL A 235 -0.86 13.59 4.72
C VAL A 235 -2.26 13.93 5.23
N SER A 236 -3.16 14.41 4.37
CA SER A 236 -4.54 14.74 4.77
C SER A 236 -5.33 13.47 5.09
N ASP A 237 -6.16 13.50 6.14
CA ASP A 237 -7.07 12.40 6.49
C ASP A 237 -8.13 12.17 5.40
N PHE A 238 -8.61 13.25 4.79
CA PHE A 238 -9.61 13.21 3.71
C PHE A 238 -8.99 13.64 2.39
N LYS A 239 -9.41 12.99 1.30
CA LYS A 239 -8.73 13.06 0.01
C LYS A 239 -9.72 13.35 -1.10
N ASP A 240 -9.25 14.10 -2.10
CA ASP A 240 -9.97 14.22 -3.37
C ASP A 240 -9.92 12.90 -4.12
N THR A 241 -11.08 12.39 -4.50
CA THR A 241 -11.23 11.13 -5.24
C THR A 241 -11.94 11.36 -6.54
N TYR A 242 -11.37 10.84 -7.60
CA TYR A 242 -11.86 10.91 -8.98
C TYR A 242 -12.30 9.52 -9.43
N TYR A 243 -13.14 9.47 -10.45
CA TYR A 243 -13.54 8.23 -11.09
C TYR A 243 -13.55 8.38 -12.61
N SER A 244 -13.40 7.26 -13.29
CA SER A 244 -13.57 7.14 -14.74
C SER A 244 -14.20 5.79 -15.05
N PRO A 245 -15.07 5.68 -16.09
CA PRO A 245 -15.44 4.38 -16.61
C PRO A 245 -14.21 3.59 -17.05
N ILE A 246 -14.19 2.29 -16.79
CA ILE A 246 -13.17 1.39 -17.32
C ILE A 246 -13.35 1.28 -18.82
N SER A 247 -12.26 1.42 -19.56
CA SER A 247 -12.27 1.30 -21.02
C SER A 247 -12.38 -0.17 -21.43
N ASN A 248 -13.31 -0.47 -22.34
CA ASN A 248 -13.53 -1.84 -22.83
C ASN A 248 -12.38 -2.36 -23.72
N ASN A 249 -11.47 -1.48 -24.16
CA ASN A 249 -10.31 -1.84 -24.99
C ASN A 249 -9.01 -2.03 -24.20
N GLY A 250 -9.07 -1.99 -22.85
CA GLY A 250 -7.91 -2.14 -22.00
C GLY A 250 -6.94 -0.93 -21.97
N ASP A 251 -7.32 0.20 -22.58
CA ASP A 251 -6.53 1.44 -22.53
C ASP A 251 -6.85 2.22 -21.25
N TYR A 252 -5.89 2.21 -20.32
CA TYR A 252 -5.96 2.94 -19.06
C TYR A 252 -5.19 4.28 -19.12
N SER A 253 -4.52 4.60 -20.22
CA SER A 253 -3.78 5.86 -20.37
C SER A 253 -4.67 7.06 -20.73
N ASN A 254 -5.88 6.81 -21.29
CA ASN A 254 -6.77 7.85 -21.77
C ASN A 254 -8.07 7.99 -20.94
N LEU A 255 -8.02 7.64 -19.68
CA LEU A 255 -9.16 7.72 -18.76
C LEU A 255 -9.66 9.16 -18.60
N LYS A 256 -10.99 9.34 -18.60
CA LYS A 256 -11.63 10.65 -18.43
C LYS A 256 -12.07 10.85 -16.99
N TRP A 257 -11.14 11.32 -16.18
CA TRP A 257 -11.34 11.52 -14.76
C TRP A 257 -12.36 12.62 -14.44
N LYS A 258 -13.30 12.31 -13.58
CA LYS A 258 -14.28 13.24 -13.00
C LYS A 258 -14.15 13.21 -11.50
N LEU A 259 -14.26 14.37 -10.85
CA LEU A 259 -14.28 14.45 -9.38
C LEU A 259 -15.51 13.68 -8.86
N LEU A 260 -15.29 12.75 -7.95
CA LEU A 260 -16.32 12.00 -7.25
C LEU A 260 -16.56 12.60 -5.87
N PHE A 261 -15.52 12.76 -5.10
CA PHE A 261 -15.54 13.33 -3.76
C PHE A 261 -14.44 14.35 -3.61
N SER A 262 -14.77 15.53 -3.09
CA SER A 262 -13.75 16.46 -2.59
C SER A 262 -13.39 16.13 -1.14
N LYS A 263 -12.19 16.49 -0.73
CA LYS A 263 -11.74 16.35 0.68
C LYS A 263 -12.66 17.04 1.68
N ASP A 264 -13.39 18.10 1.27
CA ASP A 264 -14.32 18.85 2.13
C ASP A 264 -15.59 18.05 2.45
N GLN A 265 -15.88 17.00 1.69
CA GLN A 265 -16.96 16.05 1.98
C GLN A 265 -16.55 15.05 3.08
N LYS A 266 -15.27 15.05 3.50
CA LYS A 266 -14.73 14.23 4.60
C LYS A 266 -15.09 12.75 4.49
N ILE A 267 -14.95 12.19 3.28
CA ILE A 267 -15.18 10.77 3.02
C ILE A 267 -13.99 9.96 3.53
N ALA A 268 -14.24 8.99 4.39
CA ALA A 268 -13.22 8.08 4.91
C ALA A 268 -13.10 6.80 4.09
N GLN A 269 -14.24 6.23 3.70
CA GLN A 269 -14.31 4.99 2.94
C GLN A 269 -15.53 5.01 2.03
N PHE A 270 -15.45 4.30 0.92
CA PHE A 270 -16.58 4.06 0.03
C PHE A 270 -16.49 2.71 -0.65
N ASP A 271 -17.63 2.22 -1.10
CA ASP A 271 -17.79 1.04 -1.93
C ASP A 271 -18.88 1.27 -2.97
N VAL A 272 -18.91 0.43 -4.00
CA VAL A 272 -19.92 0.49 -5.07
C VAL A 272 -20.69 -0.82 -5.11
N HIS A 273 -21.99 -0.71 -4.98
CA HIS A 273 -22.92 -1.82 -5.17
C HIS A 273 -23.94 -1.45 -6.24
N ASP A 274 -23.95 -2.19 -7.34
CA ASP A 274 -24.72 -1.85 -8.56
C ASP A 274 -24.38 -0.43 -9.07
N ASN A 275 -25.34 0.47 -9.03
CA ASN A 275 -25.19 1.88 -9.39
C ASN A 275 -25.15 2.82 -8.18
N TYR A 276 -24.97 2.27 -6.97
CA TYR A 276 -24.93 3.06 -5.75
C TYR A 276 -23.54 3.11 -5.16
N LEU A 277 -23.15 4.31 -4.75
CA LEU A 277 -22.04 4.56 -3.85
C LEU A 277 -22.54 4.46 -2.42
N ILE A 278 -21.90 3.63 -1.62
CA ILE A 278 -22.09 3.56 -0.16
C ILE A 278 -20.80 4.10 0.45
N TYR A 279 -20.91 5.12 1.29
CA TYR A 279 -19.73 5.77 1.84
C TYR A 279 -19.92 6.21 3.28
N SER A 280 -18.82 6.29 4.02
CA SER A 280 -18.77 6.87 5.36
C SER A 280 -18.16 8.26 5.30
N THR A 281 -18.78 9.21 6.04
CA THR A 281 -18.32 10.60 6.08
C THR A 281 -18.35 11.17 7.49
N ALA A 282 -17.34 12.00 7.82
CA ALA A 282 -17.29 12.81 9.03
C ALA A 282 -17.96 14.19 8.85
N LYS A 283 -18.48 14.53 7.66
CA LYS A 283 -19.12 15.82 7.41
C LYS A 283 -20.42 15.93 8.23
N ASN A 284 -20.44 16.88 9.17
CA ASN A 284 -21.53 17.06 10.13
C ASN A 284 -21.89 15.79 10.93
N ALA A 285 -20.86 14.97 11.25
CA ALA A 285 -21.00 13.73 12.03
C ALA A 285 -19.64 13.36 12.65
N SER A 286 -19.38 13.75 13.88
CA SER A 286 -18.10 13.51 14.60
C SER A 286 -17.76 12.02 14.74
N SER A 287 -18.76 11.14 14.81
CA SER A 287 -18.61 9.69 14.90
C SER A 287 -18.87 8.98 13.57
N PHE A 288 -18.77 9.71 12.46
CA PHE A 288 -19.13 9.31 11.10
C PHE A 288 -20.61 8.96 10.93
N LYS A 289 -21.05 8.95 9.70
CA LYS A 289 -22.35 8.44 9.25
C LYS A 289 -22.16 7.70 7.92
N ILE A 290 -23.01 6.71 7.67
CA ILE A 290 -23.06 5.99 6.41
C ILE A 290 -24.12 6.66 5.52
N CYS A 291 -23.74 6.95 4.30
CA CYS A 291 -24.59 7.55 3.28
C CYS A 291 -24.61 6.70 2.00
N ARG A 292 -25.62 6.92 1.18
CA ARG A 292 -25.77 6.30 -0.14
C ARG A 292 -26.18 7.35 -1.16
N THR A 293 -25.54 7.32 -2.32
CA THR A 293 -25.91 8.12 -3.49
C THR A 293 -25.78 7.31 -4.78
N SER A 294 -26.32 7.80 -5.88
CA SER A 294 -26.11 7.18 -7.19
C SER A 294 -24.76 7.55 -7.74
N ILE A 295 -24.00 6.57 -8.28
CA ILE A 295 -22.73 6.86 -8.97
C ILE A 295 -22.94 7.62 -10.29
N LEU A 296 -24.14 7.55 -10.86
CA LEU A 296 -24.48 8.26 -12.09
C LEU A 296 -24.72 9.75 -11.84
N ASN A 297 -25.11 10.10 -10.63
CA ASN A 297 -25.32 11.48 -10.15
C ASN A 297 -24.93 11.56 -8.67
N PRO A 298 -23.62 11.71 -8.37
CA PRO A 298 -23.07 11.57 -7.03
C PRO A 298 -23.23 12.81 -6.12
N ASP A 299 -24.23 13.68 -6.36
CA ASP A 299 -24.52 14.87 -5.57
C ASP A 299 -24.91 14.59 -4.12
#